data_5ddd48a843c87c60f8b1749a0a1f6d54
#
_entry.id   5ddd48a843c87c60f8b1749a0a1f6d54
#
_cell.length_a   1.000
_cell.length_b   1.000
_cell.length_c   1.000
_cell.angle_alpha   90.00
_cell.angle_beta   90.00
_cell.angle_gamma   90.00
#
_symmetry.space_group_name_H-M   'P 1'
#
loop_
_entity.id
_entity.type
_entity.pdbx_description
1 polymer ?
#
loop_
_entity_poly.entity_id
_entity_poly.type
_entity_poly.pdbx_seq_one_letter_code
_entity_poly.pdbx_strand_id
1 'polypeptide(L)'
;MKLYDDTDPAPNPRRVRLLINEKKIKDVELIPTPITKRAHKAREHVARNPLGQLPTLELDDGTFISESISICRYLEELHPEPNLFGRDAKERAVIEMWVRRAEFRLMVPLGQVWVHTHPFTAAVATQGFGKQFTEFGEANRKVFSSACRLFDSELAKRDFIAADRYTMADIVMQTTFDFGRFIGVDIADEHAHLKSWYARVSARPGATFNVPDHIMAIARRGA
;
A
#
# COMPACT_ATOMS: atom_id res chain seq x y z
N MET A 1 14.97 -16.07 3.08
CA MET A 1 13.64 -15.61 3.59
C MET A 1 12.57 -15.84 2.55
N LYS A 2 11.26 -15.96 2.95
CA LYS A 2 10.12 -16.11 2.02
C LYS A 2 9.06 -15.04 2.29
N LEU A 3 8.60 -14.36 1.24
CA LEU A 3 7.52 -13.38 1.32
C LEU A 3 6.26 -13.97 0.70
N TYR A 4 5.26 -14.26 1.52
CA TYR A 4 3.91 -14.61 1.08
C TYR A 4 3.21 -13.35 0.57
N ASP A 5 2.89 -13.33 -0.71
CA ASP A 5 2.55 -12.13 -1.47
C ASP A 5 1.45 -12.41 -2.50
N ASP A 6 0.80 -11.36 -2.95
CA ASP A 6 -0.10 -11.38 -4.11
C ASP A 6 0.33 -10.32 -5.11
N THR A 7 -0.15 -10.49 -6.34
CA THR A 7 0.09 -9.54 -7.41
C THR A 7 -0.63 -8.20 -7.14
N ASP A 8 -0.27 -7.16 -7.87
CA ASP A 8 -1.06 -5.94 -7.91
C ASP A 8 -2.54 -6.29 -8.16
N PRO A 9 -3.51 -5.62 -7.54
CA PRO A 9 -3.43 -4.26 -7.00
C PRO A 9 -3.29 -4.15 -5.47
N ALA A 10 -3.03 -5.24 -4.77
CA ALA A 10 -2.99 -5.21 -3.30
C ALA A 10 -1.90 -4.23 -2.79
N PRO A 11 -2.27 -3.14 -2.10
CA PRO A 11 -1.32 -2.06 -1.78
C PRO A 11 -0.27 -2.48 -0.75
N ASN A 12 -0.63 -3.25 0.27
CA ASN A 12 0.30 -3.63 1.34
C ASN A 12 1.41 -4.59 0.86
N PRO A 13 1.10 -5.68 0.12
CA PRO A 13 2.13 -6.48 -0.53
C PRO A 13 3.04 -5.66 -1.45
N ARG A 14 2.44 -4.78 -2.26
CA ARG A 14 3.19 -3.93 -3.19
C ARG A 14 4.19 -3.00 -2.50
N ARG A 15 3.92 -2.51 -1.28
CA ARG A 15 4.89 -1.73 -0.50
C ARG A 15 6.21 -2.48 -0.30
N VAL A 16 6.12 -3.76 0.06
CA VAL A 16 7.30 -4.60 0.28
C VAL A 16 8.03 -4.86 -1.03
N ARG A 17 7.30 -5.16 -2.12
CA ARG A 17 7.91 -5.34 -3.45
C ARG A 17 8.63 -4.09 -3.93
N LEU A 18 8.06 -2.89 -3.76
CA LEU A 18 8.73 -1.64 -4.13
C LEU A 18 10.02 -1.44 -3.34
N LEU A 19 10.00 -1.69 -2.03
CA LEU A 19 11.22 -1.61 -1.21
C LEU A 19 12.27 -2.64 -1.67
N ILE A 20 11.88 -3.89 -1.91
CA ILE A 20 12.77 -4.94 -2.44
C ILE A 20 13.41 -4.50 -3.76
N ASN A 21 12.63 -3.92 -4.66
CA ASN A 21 13.12 -3.43 -5.95
C ASN A 21 14.07 -2.24 -5.80
N GLU A 22 13.73 -1.24 -4.98
CA GLU A 22 14.58 -0.07 -4.72
C GLU A 22 15.93 -0.46 -4.12
N LYS A 23 15.93 -1.42 -3.22
CA LYS A 23 17.14 -1.94 -2.56
C LYS A 23 17.85 -3.04 -3.34
N LYS A 24 17.25 -3.52 -4.43
CA LYS A 24 17.76 -4.64 -5.24
C LYS A 24 18.01 -5.92 -4.40
N ILE A 25 17.15 -6.16 -3.41
CA ILE A 25 17.23 -7.34 -2.54
C ILE A 25 16.95 -8.60 -3.38
N LYS A 26 17.79 -9.64 -3.24
CA LYS A 26 17.70 -10.87 -4.03
C LYS A 26 17.49 -12.13 -3.19
N ASP A 27 17.62 -12.04 -1.89
CA ASP A 27 17.55 -13.13 -0.93
C ASP A 27 16.16 -13.32 -0.30
N VAL A 28 15.13 -12.71 -0.90
CA VAL A 28 13.71 -12.87 -0.55
C VAL A 28 13.00 -13.59 -1.69
N GLU A 29 12.56 -14.81 -1.45
CA GLU A 29 11.72 -15.60 -2.37
C GLU A 29 10.27 -15.14 -2.28
N LEU A 30 9.62 -14.81 -3.40
CA LEU A 30 8.21 -14.46 -3.46
C LEU A 30 7.35 -15.73 -3.57
N ILE A 31 6.47 -15.95 -2.60
CA ILE A 31 5.54 -17.08 -2.56
C ILE A 31 4.13 -16.61 -2.96
N PRO A 32 3.66 -16.94 -4.17
CA PRO A 32 2.33 -16.49 -4.64
C PRO A 32 1.21 -17.00 -3.73
N THR A 33 0.42 -16.07 -3.20
CA THR A 33 -0.69 -16.35 -2.27
C THR A 33 -1.95 -15.59 -2.73
N PRO A 34 -2.63 -16.05 -3.81
CA PRO A 34 -3.68 -15.30 -4.49
C PRO A 34 -4.87 -14.98 -3.57
N ILE A 35 -5.16 -13.69 -3.41
CA ILE A 35 -6.32 -13.17 -2.65
C ILE A 35 -7.63 -13.62 -3.31
N THR A 36 -7.70 -13.60 -4.63
CA THR A 36 -8.87 -14.01 -5.40
C THR A 36 -9.26 -15.48 -5.20
N LYS A 37 -8.27 -16.33 -4.87
CA LYS A 37 -8.47 -17.74 -4.49
C LYS A 37 -8.61 -17.93 -2.98
N ARG A 38 -8.64 -16.84 -2.19
CA ARG A 38 -8.67 -16.86 -0.72
C ARG A 38 -7.52 -17.64 -0.09
N ALA A 39 -6.38 -17.78 -0.78
CA ALA A 39 -5.21 -18.52 -0.28
C ALA A 39 -4.69 -17.95 1.05
N HIS A 40 -4.78 -16.62 1.24
CA HIS A 40 -4.47 -15.93 2.49
C HIS A 40 -5.38 -16.31 3.67
N LYS A 41 -6.51 -16.99 3.44
CA LYS A 41 -7.44 -17.48 4.48
C LYS A 41 -7.34 -19.00 4.68
N ALA A 42 -6.46 -19.70 3.96
CA ALA A 42 -6.19 -21.10 4.19
C ALA A 42 -5.57 -21.32 5.57
N ARG A 43 -5.82 -22.48 6.18
CA ARG A 43 -5.35 -22.83 7.54
C ARG A 43 -3.84 -22.67 7.69
N GLU A 44 -3.10 -23.06 6.66
CA GLU A 44 -1.64 -22.98 6.64
C GLU A 44 -1.15 -21.52 6.69
N HIS A 45 -1.83 -20.61 5.98
CA HIS A 45 -1.48 -19.18 6.03
C HIS A 45 -1.92 -18.53 7.34
N VAL A 46 -3.10 -18.86 7.84
CA VAL A 46 -3.59 -18.35 9.14
C VAL A 46 -2.68 -18.80 10.29
N ALA A 47 -2.04 -19.98 10.19
CA ALA A 47 -1.03 -20.41 11.17
C ALA A 47 0.24 -19.53 11.15
N ARG A 48 0.59 -18.91 10.00
CA ARG A 48 1.72 -17.97 9.85
C ARG A 48 1.33 -16.55 10.27
N ASN A 49 0.13 -16.13 9.90
CA ASN A 49 -0.43 -14.82 10.22
C ASN A 49 -1.88 -14.97 10.67
N PRO A 50 -2.16 -14.87 11.98
CA PRO A 50 -3.50 -15.09 12.54
C PRO A 50 -4.60 -14.20 11.94
N LEU A 51 -4.24 -13.01 11.42
CA LEU A 51 -5.17 -12.13 10.73
C LEU A 51 -5.53 -12.64 9.32
N GLY A 52 -4.76 -13.61 8.79
CA GLY A 52 -4.93 -14.10 7.44
C GLY A 52 -4.86 -12.98 6.43
N GLN A 53 -3.83 -12.14 6.50
CA GLN A 53 -3.59 -10.99 5.63
C GLN A 53 -2.23 -11.12 4.94
N LEU A 54 -2.00 -10.30 3.93
CA LEU A 54 -0.76 -10.19 3.17
C LEU A 54 -0.23 -8.76 3.26
N PRO A 55 1.09 -8.58 3.21
CA PRO A 55 2.14 -9.61 3.12
C PRO A 55 2.45 -10.27 4.46
N THR A 56 3.16 -11.42 4.40
CA THR A 56 3.76 -12.09 5.56
C THR A 56 5.16 -12.53 5.17
N LEU A 57 6.18 -12.18 5.96
CA LEU A 57 7.56 -12.57 5.78
C LEU A 57 7.89 -13.73 6.72
N GLU A 58 8.45 -14.83 6.18
CA GLU A 58 9.02 -15.95 6.91
C GLU A 58 10.54 -15.81 6.90
N LEU A 59 11.13 -15.76 8.09
CA LEU A 59 12.58 -15.72 8.28
C LEU A 59 13.16 -17.14 8.21
N ASP A 60 14.48 -17.23 8.08
CA ASP A 60 15.17 -18.53 7.98
C ASP A 60 15.15 -19.34 9.29
N ASP A 61 14.90 -18.68 10.43
CA ASP A 61 14.71 -19.32 11.74
C ASP A 61 13.25 -19.74 12.02
N GLY A 62 12.35 -19.53 11.04
CA GLY A 62 10.92 -19.86 11.17
C GLY A 62 10.06 -18.77 11.83
N THR A 63 10.63 -17.60 12.17
CA THR A 63 9.86 -16.47 12.66
C THR A 63 9.01 -15.86 11.54
N PHE A 64 7.76 -15.47 11.86
CA PHE A 64 6.86 -14.78 10.93
C PHE A 64 6.71 -13.32 11.33
N ILE A 65 6.91 -12.42 10.37
CA ILE A 65 6.64 -10.97 10.52
C ILE A 65 5.48 -10.62 9.60
N SER A 66 4.45 -10.00 10.14
CA SER A 66 3.36 -9.38 9.38
C SER A 66 3.41 -7.86 9.49
N GLU A 67 2.44 -7.16 8.88
CA GLU A 67 2.42 -5.71 8.68
C GLU A 67 3.51 -5.22 7.71
N SER A 68 3.06 -4.68 6.57
CA SER A 68 3.97 -4.29 5.47
C SER A 68 5.07 -3.32 5.90
N ILE A 69 4.76 -2.36 6.79
CA ILE A 69 5.76 -1.41 7.31
C ILE A 69 6.77 -2.10 8.23
N SER A 70 6.35 -3.04 9.05
CA SER A 70 7.25 -3.82 9.92
C SER A 70 8.20 -4.68 9.09
N ILE A 71 7.68 -5.33 8.06
CA ILE A 71 8.50 -6.11 7.10
C ILE A 71 9.51 -5.18 6.41
N CYS A 72 9.06 -4.04 5.90
CA CYS A 72 9.93 -3.07 5.25
C CYS A 72 11.02 -2.54 6.19
N ARG A 73 10.69 -2.29 7.46
CA ARG A 73 11.66 -1.85 8.46
C ARG A 73 12.69 -2.93 8.77
N TYR A 74 12.28 -4.20 8.88
CA TYR A 74 13.20 -5.32 9.05
C TYR A 74 14.17 -5.44 7.87
N LEU A 75 13.66 -5.36 6.64
CA LEU A 75 14.49 -5.40 5.43
C LEU A 75 15.40 -4.18 5.29
N GLU A 76 15.00 -3.00 5.77
CA GLU A 76 15.84 -1.81 5.84
C GLU A 76 17.07 -2.01 6.73
N GLU A 77 16.89 -2.64 7.90
CA GLU A 77 18.00 -2.91 8.83
C GLU A 77 19.02 -3.90 8.25
N LEU A 78 18.55 -4.89 7.47
CA LEU A 78 19.44 -5.84 6.79
C LEU A 78 20.12 -5.23 5.55
N HIS A 79 19.46 -4.32 4.87
CA HIS A 79 19.90 -3.69 3.63
C HIS A 79 19.76 -2.17 3.75
N PRO A 80 20.67 -1.47 4.46
CA PRO A 80 20.50 -0.06 4.81
C PRO A 80 20.54 0.90 3.61
N GLU A 81 21.13 0.50 2.49
CA GLU A 81 21.22 1.37 1.30
C GLU A 81 20.43 0.84 0.09
N PRO A 82 19.78 1.74 -0.67
CA PRO A 82 19.54 3.15 -0.35
C PRO A 82 18.66 3.32 0.88
N ASN A 83 18.96 4.29 1.73
CA ASN A 83 18.22 4.52 2.96
C ASN A 83 16.82 5.09 2.69
N LEU A 84 15.77 4.36 3.15
CA LEU A 84 14.36 4.72 2.94
C LEU A 84 13.63 5.13 4.22
N PHE A 85 14.21 4.85 5.41
CA PHE A 85 13.57 5.09 6.70
C PHE A 85 14.20 6.22 7.53
N GLY A 86 15.29 6.82 7.06
CA GLY A 86 15.95 7.96 7.71
C GLY A 86 17.31 7.65 8.31
N ARG A 87 18.25 8.57 8.10
CA ARG A 87 19.68 8.44 8.48
C ARG A 87 19.93 8.77 9.94
N ASP A 88 19.14 9.68 10.50
CA ASP A 88 19.24 10.12 11.90
C ASP A 88 17.89 10.11 12.60
N ALA A 89 17.87 10.41 13.88
CA ALA A 89 16.66 10.38 14.70
C ALA A 89 15.57 11.36 14.20
N LYS A 90 15.96 12.56 13.76
CA LYS A 90 15.05 13.57 13.24
C LYS A 90 14.41 13.12 11.92
N GLU A 91 15.25 12.67 10.98
CA GLU A 91 14.79 12.23 9.67
C GLU A 91 13.88 11.00 9.81
N ARG A 92 14.25 10.02 10.67
CA ARG A 92 13.40 8.86 10.99
C ARG A 92 12.03 9.27 11.52
N ALA A 93 11.98 10.23 12.44
CA ALA A 93 10.73 10.72 12.99
C ALA A 93 9.87 11.44 11.94
N VAL A 94 10.47 12.23 11.07
CA VAL A 94 9.76 12.94 9.99
C VAL A 94 9.21 11.95 8.95
N ILE A 95 9.99 10.96 8.54
CA ILE A 95 9.54 9.93 7.59
C ILE A 95 8.40 9.12 8.21
N GLU A 96 8.54 8.65 9.46
CA GLU A 96 7.49 7.92 10.16
C GLU A 96 6.21 8.76 10.29
N MET A 97 6.31 10.04 10.62
CA MET A 97 5.16 10.94 10.67
C MET A 97 4.40 10.98 9.33
N TRP A 98 5.12 11.06 8.21
CA TRP A 98 4.48 11.06 6.88
C TRP A 98 3.95 9.69 6.47
N VAL A 99 4.61 8.60 6.86
CA VAL A 99 4.07 7.23 6.72
C VAL A 99 2.70 7.15 7.43
N ARG A 100 2.61 7.56 8.70
CA ARG A 100 1.34 7.54 9.46
C ARG A 100 0.27 8.43 8.85
N ARG A 101 0.66 9.63 8.39
CA ARG A 101 -0.28 10.52 7.69
C ARG A 101 -0.82 9.87 6.41
N ALA A 102 0.03 9.26 5.60
CA ALA A 102 -0.39 8.56 4.38
C ALA A 102 -1.31 7.37 4.71
N GLU A 103 -0.97 6.55 5.72
CA GLU A 103 -1.82 5.43 6.12
C GLU A 103 -3.18 5.90 6.63
N PHE A 104 -3.22 6.79 7.61
CA PHE A 104 -4.48 7.17 8.27
C PHE A 104 -5.33 8.15 7.48
N ARG A 105 -4.73 8.99 6.62
CA ARG A 105 -5.46 10.02 5.89
C ARG A 105 -5.76 9.66 4.44
N LEU A 106 -4.98 8.76 3.84
CA LEU A 106 -5.20 8.29 2.46
C LEU A 106 -5.63 6.83 2.44
N MET A 107 -4.78 5.89 2.93
CA MET A 107 -5.04 4.46 2.76
C MET A 107 -6.28 3.99 3.53
N VAL A 108 -6.45 4.38 4.80
CA VAL A 108 -7.61 3.96 5.61
C VAL A 108 -8.93 4.44 4.99
N PRO A 109 -9.13 5.73 4.67
CA PRO A 109 -10.34 6.18 3.99
C PRO A 109 -10.58 5.47 2.64
N LEU A 110 -9.55 5.31 1.83
CA LEU A 110 -9.66 4.63 0.54
C LEU A 110 -10.07 3.15 0.71
N GLY A 111 -9.53 2.49 1.73
CA GLY A 111 -9.93 1.13 2.10
C GLY A 111 -11.41 1.05 2.50
N GLN A 112 -11.94 2.05 3.22
CA GLN A 112 -13.37 2.12 3.57
C GLN A 112 -14.24 2.35 2.33
N VAL A 113 -13.80 3.17 1.37
CA VAL A 113 -14.47 3.28 0.06
C VAL A 113 -14.58 1.89 -0.57
N TRP A 114 -13.45 1.18 -0.72
CA TRP A 114 -13.43 -0.15 -1.32
C TRP A 114 -14.34 -1.15 -0.61
N VAL A 115 -14.25 -1.24 0.71
CA VAL A 115 -15.00 -2.22 1.52
C VAL A 115 -16.49 -1.94 1.48
N HIS A 116 -16.92 -0.69 1.48
CA HIS A 116 -18.32 -0.33 1.67
C HIS A 116 -19.08 0.05 0.39
N THR A 117 -18.39 0.23 -0.73
CA THR A 117 -19.06 0.59 -2.00
C THR A 117 -18.91 -0.45 -3.10
N HIS A 118 -17.92 -1.35 -3.02
CA HIS A 118 -17.67 -2.29 -4.10
C HIS A 118 -18.27 -3.67 -3.83
N PRO A 119 -19.00 -4.29 -4.82
CA PRO A 119 -19.68 -5.59 -4.62
C PRO A 119 -18.73 -6.74 -4.26
N PHE A 120 -17.52 -6.75 -4.80
CA PHE A 120 -16.52 -7.78 -4.53
C PHE A 120 -16.18 -7.90 -3.03
N THR A 121 -16.29 -6.82 -2.28
CA THR A 121 -15.98 -6.77 -0.84
C THR A 121 -17.18 -6.96 0.07
N ALA A 122 -18.37 -7.23 -0.47
CA ALA A 122 -19.58 -7.41 0.32
C ALA A 122 -19.42 -8.46 1.43
N ALA A 123 -18.77 -9.61 1.12
CA ALA A 123 -18.47 -10.64 2.12
C ALA A 123 -17.52 -10.17 3.24
N VAL A 124 -16.53 -9.33 2.91
CA VAL A 124 -15.59 -8.75 3.87
C VAL A 124 -16.33 -7.79 4.80
N ALA A 125 -17.16 -6.91 4.24
CA ALA A 125 -17.99 -5.99 5.02
C ALA A 125 -18.97 -6.73 5.92
N THR A 126 -19.61 -7.80 5.43
CA THR A 126 -20.52 -8.62 6.22
C THR A 126 -19.85 -9.27 7.42
N GLN A 127 -18.62 -9.79 7.26
CA GLN A 127 -17.87 -10.38 8.36
C GLN A 127 -17.47 -9.36 9.43
N GLY A 128 -17.05 -8.15 9.03
CA GLY A 128 -16.56 -7.13 9.95
C GLY A 128 -17.67 -6.21 10.50
N PHE A 129 -18.69 -5.90 9.69
CA PHE A 129 -19.68 -4.85 9.98
C PHE A 129 -21.13 -5.32 9.87
N GLY A 130 -21.38 -6.59 9.54
CA GLY A 130 -22.72 -7.14 9.31
C GLY A 130 -23.29 -6.85 7.92
N LYS A 131 -22.92 -5.74 7.28
CA LYS A 131 -23.32 -5.35 5.92
C LYS A 131 -22.37 -4.27 5.36
N GLN A 132 -22.53 -3.93 4.09
CA GLN A 132 -21.94 -2.71 3.54
C GLN A 132 -22.75 -1.47 3.96
N PHE A 133 -22.04 -0.37 4.24
CA PHE A 133 -22.61 0.93 4.54
C PHE A 133 -22.13 1.92 3.46
N THR A 134 -22.87 1.99 2.35
CA THR A 134 -22.48 2.80 1.18
C THR A 134 -22.26 4.27 1.55
N GLU A 135 -23.13 4.84 2.38
CA GLU A 135 -22.97 6.23 2.85
C GLU A 135 -21.66 6.46 3.62
N PHE A 136 -21.22 5.46 4.40
CA PHE A 136 -19.93 5.53 5.10
C PHE A 136 -18.76 5.46 4.11
N GLY A 137 -18.86 4.61 3.09
CA GLY A 137 -17.88 4.56 2.01
C GLY A 137 -17.77 5.91 1.28
N GLU A 138 -18.90 6.52 0.91
CA GLU A 138 -18.92 7.82 0.25
C GLU A 138 -18.45 8.97 1.15
N ALA A 139 -18.74 8.93 2.45
CA ALA A 139 -18.15 9.88 3.41
C ALA A 139 -16.62 9.76 3.44
N ASN A 140 -16.08 8.55 3.42
CA ASN A 140 -14.63 8.33 3.36
C ASN A 140 -14.00 8.76 2.03
N ARG A 141 -14.73 8.73 0.90
CA ARG A 141 -14.29 9.33 -0.36
C ARG A 141 -14.02 10.83 -0.21
N LYS A 142 -14.89 11.55 0.53
CA LYS A 142 -14.71 12.99 0.84
C LYS A 142 -13.50 13.21 1.77
N VAL A 143 -13.29 12.32 2.76
CA VAL A 143 -12.11 12.37 3.64
C VAL A 143 -10.83 12.20 2.83
N PHE A 144 -10.78 11.20 1.95
CA PHE A 144 -9.66 10.98 1.04
C PHE A 144 -9.36 12.19 0.15
N SER A 145 -10.39 12.74 -0.51
CA SER A 145 -10.25 13.94 -1.34
C SER A 145 -9.74 15.14 -0.55
N SER A 146 -10.23 15.33 0.68
CA SER A 146 -9.73 16.39 1.56
C SER A 146 -8.26 16.20 1.94
N ALA A 147 -7.84 14.95 2.17
CA ALA A 147 -6.44 14.64 2.44
C ALA A 147 -5.55 14.93 1.22
N CYS A 148 -6.01 14.63 -0.01
CA CYS A 148 -5.25 14.93 -1.22
C CYS A 148 -4.85 16.41 -1.31
N ARG A 149 -5.70 17.35 -0.88
CA ARG A 149 -5.36 18.78 -0.82
C ARG A 149 -4.17 19.08 0.10
N LEU A 150 -4.11 18.40 1.26
CA LEU A 150 -2.97 18.55 2.18
C LEU A 150 -1.68 18.07 1.51
N PHE A 151 -1.71 16.88 0.92
CA PHE A 151 -0.51 16.30 0.29
C PHE A 151 -0.08 17.10 -0.94
N ASP A 152 -1.03 17.61 -1.73
CA ASP A 152 -0.73 18.49 -2.87
C ASP A 152 -0.04 19.78 -2.41
N SER A 153 -0.55 20.44 -1.37
CA SER A 153 0.03 21.68 -0.83
C SER A 153 1.45 21.48 -0.26
N GLU A 154 1.74 20.32 0.30
CA GLU A 154 3.08 19.99 0.77
C GLU A 154 4.04 19.68 -0.39
N LEU A 155 3.56 18.98 -1.42
CA LEU A 155 4.33 18.66 -2.62
C LEU A 155 4.56 19.88 -3.54
N ALA A 156 3.84 20.99 -3.34
CA ALA A 156 4.15 22.27 -3.95
C ALA A 156 5.53 22.83 -3.52
N LYS A 157 6.06 22.36 -2.39
CA LYS A 157 7.28 22.86 -1.74
C LYS A 157 8.47 21.90 -1.89
N ARG A 158 8.25 20.69 -2.37
CA ARG A 158 9.27 19.62 -2.39
C ARG A 158 8.95 18.52 -3.40
N ASP A 159 9.96 17.81 -3.84
CA ASP A 159 9.82 16.72 -4.80
C ASP A 159 9.32 15.41 -4.20
N PHE A 160 9.64 15.13 -2.93
CA PHE A 160 9.23 13.95 -2.17
C PHE A 160 8.62 14.37 -0.83
N ILE A 161 7.70 13.56 -0.29
CA ILE A 161 6.83 14.03 0.80
C ILE A 161 7.54 14.23 2.14
N ALA A 162 8.58 13.47 2.44
CA ALA A 162 9.20 13.46 3.77
C ALA A 162 10.62 14.00 3.81
N ALA A 163 11.40 13.83 2.73
CA ALA A 163 12.81 14.18 2.65
C ALA A 163 13.15 14.75 1.27
N ASP A 164 14.43 15.00 1.00
CA ASP A 164 14.95 15.41 -0.31
C ASP A 164 15.08 14.24 -1.32
N ARG A 165 14.66 13.06 -0.93
CA ARG A 165 14.73 11.81 -1.70
C ARG A 165 13.49 10.95 -1.50
N TYR A 166 13.34 9.95 -2.36
CA TYR A 166 12.34 8.91 -2.23
C TYR A 166 12.51 8.11 -0.93
N THR A 167 11.42 7.93 -0.18
CA THR A 167 11.42 7.30 1.14
C THR A 167 10.24 6.34 1.29
N MET A 168 10.17 5.64 2.43
CA MET A 168 9.04 4.78 2.77
C MET A 168 7.70 5.54 2.75
N ALA A 169 7.69 6.82 3.08
CA ALA A 169 6.48 7.65 3.02
C ALA A 169 5.96 7.79 1.57
N ASP A 170 6.85 7.94 0.60
CA ASP A 170 6.48 7.98 -0.82
C ASP A 170 5.99 6.61 -1.31
N ILE A 171 6.59 5.51 -0.85
CA ILE A 171 6.15 4.14 -1.17
C ILE A 171 4.71 3.92 -0.69
N VAL A 172 4.39 4.33 0.54
CA VAL A 172 3.02 4.19 1.09
C VAL A 172 2.02 5.01 0.29
N MET A 173 2.35 6.25 -0.03
CA MET A 173 1.50 7.10 -0.87
C MET A 173 1.32 6.51 -2.26
N GLN A 174 2.41 6.13 -2.94
CA GLN A 174 2.37 5.58 -4.28
C GLN A 174 1.46 4.36 -4.36
N THR A 175 1.65 3.38 -3.48
CA THR A 175 0.83 2.17 -3.46
C THR A 175 -0.64 2.45 -3.13
N THR A 176 -0.91 3.50 -2.36
CA THR A 176 -2.27 3.94 -2.09
C THR A 176 -2.94 4.54 -3.34
N PHE A 177 -2.23 5.38 -4.10
CA PHE A 177 -2.77 5.94 -5.34
C PHE A 177 -2.85 4.91 -6.46
N ASP A 178 -1.92 3.96 -6.55
CA ASP A 178 -2.04 2.80 -7.45
C ASP A 178 -3.34 2.02 -7.19
N PHE A 179 -3.62 1.75 -5.91
CA PHE A 179 -4.86 1.10 -5.51
C PHE A 179 -6.09 1.97 -5.77
N GLY A 180 -6.00 3.29 -5.54
CA GLY A 180 -7.06 4.25 -5.87
C GLY A 180 -7.44 4.18 -7.34
N ARG A 181 -6.47 4.22 -8.25
CA ARG A 181 -6.69 4.06 -9.69
C ARG A 181 -7.36 2.73 -10.03
N PHE A 182 -6.95 1.65 -9.39
CA PHE A 182 -7.56 0.34 -9.57
C PHE A 182 -9.06 0.35 -9.24
N ILE A 183 -9.47 1.04 -8.17
CA ILE A 183 -10.88 1.11 -7.72
C ILE A 183 -11.65 2.32 -8.28
N GLY A 184 -11.09 3.05 -9.26
CA GLY A 184 -11.73 4.20 -9.89
C GLY A 184 -11.74 5.46 -9.02
N VAL A 185 -10.76 5.61 -8.12
CA VAL A 185 -10.56 6.81 -7.29
C VAL A 185 -9.21 7.44 -7.66
N ASP A 186 -9.21 8.26 -8.70
CA ASP A 186 -8.01 8.92 -9.21
C ASP A 186 -7.68 10.22 -8.45
N ILE A 187 -6.45 10.73 -8.67
CA ILE A 187 -6.03 12.05 -8.24
C ILE A 187 -6.78 13.09 -9.09
N ALA A 188 -7.56 13.95 -8.44
CA ALA A 188 -8.33 14.99 -9.13
C ALA A 188 -7.43 15.99 -9.87
N ASP A 189 -7.96 16.61 -10.94
CA ASP A 189 -7.17 17.47 -11.84
C ASP A 189 -6.61 18.72 -11.17
N GLU A 190 -7.31 19.25 -10.16
CA GLU A 190 -6.85 20.38 -9.37
C GLU A 190 -5.59 20.11 -8.54
N HIS A 191 -5.19 18.87 -8.32
CA HIS A 191 -4.02 18.49 -7.52
C HIS A 191 -2.77 18.32 -8.40
N ALA A 192 -2.30 19.41 -9.01
CA ALA A 192 -1.22 19.39 -9.99
C ALA A 192 0.13 18.90 -9.42
N HIS A 193 0.47 19.29 -8.19
CA HIS A 193 1.72 18.89 -7.54
C HIS A 193 1.70 17.40 -7.16
N LEU A 194 0.59 16.91 -6.66
CA LEU A 194 0.38 15.51 -6.34
C LEU A 194 0.45 14.63 -7.61
N LYS A 195 -0.14 15.09 -8.73
CA LYS A 195 -0.02 14.41 -10.03
C LYS A 195 1.42 14.38 -10.53
N SER A 196 2.14 15.51 -10.44
CA SER A 196 3.55 15.59 -10.84
C SER A 196 4.42 14.64 -10.00
N TRP A 197 4.21 14.63 -8.67
CA TRP A 197 4.87 13.69 -7.78
C TRP A 197 4.55 12.23 -8.17
N TYR A 198 3.27 11.90 -8.39
CA TYR A 198 2.85 10.54 -8.74
C TYR A 198 3.48 10.07 -10.07
N ALA A 199 3.56 10.94 -11.07
CA ALA A 199 4.25 10.65 -12.33
C ALA A 199 5.74 10.37 -12.08
N ARG A 200 6.41 11.17 -11.24
CA ARG A 200 7.83 11.02 -10.89
C ARG A 200 8.10 9.69 -10.20
N VAL A 201 7.30 9.31 -9.19
CA VAL A 201 7.52 8.06 -8.45
C VAL A 201 7.15 6.83 -9.28
N SER A 202 6.14 6.93 -10.15
CA SER A 202 5.72 5.84 -11.05
C SER A 202 6.72 5.56 -12.17
N ALA A 203 7.60 6.52 -12.51
CA ALA A 203 8.67 6.33 -13.49
C ALA A 203 9.93 5.66 -12.90
N ARG A 204 9.97 5.37 -11.61
CA ARG A 204 11.13 4.72 -10.98
C ARG A 204 11.27 3.26 -11.46
N PRO A 205 12.51 2.74 -11.49
CA PRO A 205 12.73 1.32 -11.81
C PRO A 205 11.96 0.40 -10.87
N GLY A 206 11.23 -0.58 -11.42
CA GLY A 206 10.42 -1.53 -10.64
C GLY A 206 9.11 -0.98 -10.09
N ALA A 207 8.78 0.30 -10.38
CA ALA A 207 7.54 0.93 -9.92
C ALA A 207 6.32 0.66 -10.84
N THR A 208 6.51 -0.04 -11.96
CA THR A 208 5.42 -0.35 -12.90
C THR A 208 4.24 -0.99 -12.16
N PHE A 209 3.07 -0.37 -12.32
CA PHE A 209 1.81 -0.88 -11.81
C PHE A 209 1.06 -1.59 -12.94
N ASN A 210 1.17 -2.89 -12.96
CA ASN A 210 0.54 -3.73 -13.98
C ASN A 210 -0.45 -4.68 -13.31
N VAL A 211 -1.74 -4.42 -13.52
CA VAL A 211 -2.82 -5.26 -13.01
C VAL A 211 -3.31 -6.17 -14.12
N PRO A 212 -3.28 -7.50 -13.94
CA PRO A 212 -3.80 -8.44 -14.93
C PRO A 212 -5.26 -8.16 -15.30
N ASP A 213 -5.63 -8.35 -16.55
CA ASP A 213 -6.98 -8.04 -17.08
C ASP A 213 -8.11 -8.72 -16.30
N HIS A 214 -7.92 -9.96 -15.88
CA HIS A 214 -8.92 -10.67 -15.09
C HIS A 214 -9.14 -10.07 -13.69
N ILE A 215 -8.13 -9.40 -13.13
CA ILE A 215 -8.22 -8.66 -11.87
C ILE A 215 -8.86 -7.28 -12.13
N MET A 216 -8.48 -6.58 -13.23
CA MET A 216 -9.13 -5.34 -13.63
C MET A 216 -10.63 -5.52 -13.88
N ALA A 217 -11.05 -6.68 -14.37
CA ALA A 217 -12.47 -7.00 -14.54
C ALA A 217 -13.25 -7.02 -13.21
N ILE A 218 -12.60 -7.29 -12.07
CA ILE A 218 -13.23 -7.21 -10.74
C ILE A 218 -13.58 -5.75 -10.42
N ALA A 219 -12.64 -4.83 -10.60
CA ALA A 219 -12.85 -3.40 -10.32
C ALA A 219 -13.99 -2.81 -11.17
N ARG A 220 -14.07 -3.20 -12.45
CA ARG A 220 -15.10 -2.70 -13.39
C ARG A 220 -16.53 -3.19 -13.09
N ARG A 221 -16.73 -4.25 -12.29
CA ARG A 221 -18.05 -4.74 -11.92
C ARG A 221 -18.78 -3.88 -10.87
N GLY A 222 -18.10 -2.92 -10.30
CA GLY A 222 -18.63 -2.02 -9.27
C GLY A 222 -18.69 -0.54 -9.68
N ALA A 223 -18.30 -0.25 -10.92
CA ALA A 223 -18.37 1.10 -11.49
C ALA A 223 -19.71 1.36 -12.18
#